data_3ab2803146a6e9cbad0faa1b22117f97
#
_entry.id   3ab2803146a6e9cbad0faa1b22117f97
#
_cell.length_a   1.000
_cell.length_b   1.000
_cell.length_c   1.000
_cell.angle_alpha   90.00
_cell.angle_beta   90.00
_cell.angle_gamma   90.00
#
_symmetry.space_group_name_H-M   'P 1'
#
loop_
_entity.id
_entity.type
_entity.pdbx_description
1 polymer ?
#
loop_
_entity_poly.entity_id
_entity_poly.type
_entity_poly.pdbx_seq_one_letter_code
_entity_poly.pdbx_strand_id
1 'polypeptide(L)'
;QPKVSILISFYNLAPYVDKTMETVLAQKTNFPFEVICADDGSSDDTVAKLRVWEEKYPDIVRIFVMDRDPNVKYEATARIRRMNAIRGRLFREAKGSYVCYLDGDDFYTDPYKLQKQADILDADTAHQYVACGHNGCYYWESTGKTKPIEKPIRACSLTAKEYWSFFLHPHQCFNVPQPGFTGHRP
;
A
#
# COMPACT_ATOMS: atom_id res chain seq x y z
N GLN A 1 -13.98 -9.79 -9.43
CA GLN A 1 -13.54 -8.48 -8.93
C GLN A 1 -12.70 -8.69 -7.66
N PRO A 2 -11.53 -8.06 -7.52
CA PRO A 2 -10.72 -8.19 -6.31
C PRO A 2 -11.43 -7.57 -5.11
N LYS A 3 -11.21 -8.15 -3.93
CA LYS A 3 -11.70 -7.60 -2.66
C LYS A 3 -10.74 -6.55 -2.11
N VAL A 4 -9.44 -6.77 -2.27
CA VAL A 4 -8.38 -5.87 -1.80
C VAL A 4 -7.53 -5.43 -2.99
N SER A 5 -7.25 -4.13 -3.07
CA SER A 5 -6.23 -3.56 -3.96
C SER A 5 -5.01 -3.18 -3.12
N ILE A 6 -3.86 -3.77 -3.41
CA ILE A 6 -2.58 -3.40 -2.79
C ILE A 6 -1.91 -2.36 -3.68
N LEU A 7 -1.69 -1.18 -3.14
CA LEU A 7 -1.12 -0.03 -3.84
C LEU A 7 0.32 0.18 -3.39
N ILE A 8 1.26 0.11 -4.32
CA ILE A 8 2.69 0.19 -4.01
C ILE A 8 3.33 1.30 -4.84
N SER A 9 4.08 2.19 -4.19
CA SER A 9 4.84 3.23 -4.88
C SER A 9 6.34 2.94 -4.86
N PHE A 10 6.99 3.17 -6.01
CA PHE A 10 8.42 2.95 -6.20
C PHE A 10 9.11 4.21 -6.75
N TYR A 11 10.36 4.44 -6.35
CA TYR A 11 11.27 5.38 -6.97
C TYR A 11 12.72 5.04 -6.62
N ASN A 12 13.49 4.52 -7.59
CA ASN A 12 14.88 4.05 -7.42
C ASN A 12 15.01 3.05 -6.26
N LEU A 13 14.22 1.98 -6.31
CA LEU A 13 14.11 0.93 -5.30
C LEU A 13 14.44 -0.47 -5.86
N ALA A 14 15.25 -0.56 -6.91
CA ALA A 14 15.60 -1.83 -7.56
C ALA A 14 16.05 -2.94 -6.59
N PRO A 15 16.82 -2.67 -5.49
CA PRO A 15 17.22 -3.72 -4.54
C PRO A 15 16.05 -4.33 -3.76
N TYR A 16 14.94 -3.60 -3.60
CA TYR A 16 13.82 -3.99 -2.73
C TYR A 16 12.65 -4.63 -3.48
N VAL A 17 12.53 -4.38 -4.81
CA VAL A 17 11.40 -4.83 -5.64
C VAL A 17 11.07 -6.30 -5.41
N ASP A 18 12.06 -7.19 -5.50
CA ASP A 18 11.80 -8.64 -5.46
C ASP A 18 11.24 -9.05 -4.10
N LYS A 19 11.85 -8.57 -3.00
CA LYS A 19 11.39 -8.88 -1.64
C LYS A 19 9.99 -8.34 -1.35
N THR A 20 9.70 -7.11 -1.77
CA THR A 20 8.38 -6.51 -1.63
C THR A 20 7.34 -7.33 -2.38
N MET A 21 7.58 -7.63 -3.66
CA MET A 21 6.63 -8.35 -4.51
C MET A 21 6.43 -9.81 -4.05
N GLU A 22 7.48 -10.50 -3.64
CA GLU A 22 7.40 -11.87 -3.10
C GLU A 22 6.47 -11.95 -1.90
N THR A 23 6.64 -11.04 -0.92
CA THR A 23 5.83 -11.08 0.31
C THR A 23 4.39 -10.64 0.11
N VAL A 24 4.15 -9.74 -0.84
CA VAL A 24 2.82 -9.28 -1.25
C VAL A 24 2.08 -10.40 -1.98
N LEU A 25 2.71 -11.07 -2.94
CA LEU A 25 2.10 -12.15 -3.71
C LEU A 25 1.99 -13.46 -2.92
N ALA A 26 2.76 -13.62 -1.83
CA ALA A 26 2.64 -14.76 -0.90
C ALA A 26 1.47 -14.63 0.07
N GLN A 27 0.67 -13.58 0.01
CA GLN A 27 -0.50 -13.41 0.88
C GLN A 27 -1.54 -14.51 0.65
N LYS A 28 -2.01 -15.09 1.75
CA LYS A 28 -3.01 -16.16 1.77
C LYS A 28 -4.37 -15.58 2.13
N THR A 29 -5.29 -15.63 1.16
CA THR A 29 -6.65 -15.09 1.29
C THR A 29 -7.67 -16.06 0.71
N ASN A 30 -8.89 -16.04 1.22
CA ASN A 30 -10.05 -16.76 0.64
C ASN A 30 -10.82 -15.90 -0.38
N PHE A 31 -10.25 -14.76 -0.76
CA PHE A 31 -10.79 -13.83 -1.75
C PHE A 31 -9.68 -13.39 -2.73
N PRO A 32 -10.04 -12.94 -3.94
CA PRO A 32 -9.08 -12.41 -4.89
C PRO A 32 -8.59 -11.01 -4.46
N PHE A 33 -7.33 -10.71 -4.74
CA PHE A 33 -6.73 -9.38 -4.59
C PHE A 33 -5.98 -8.97 -5.85
N GLU A 34 -5.69 -7.70 -6.00
CA GLU A 34 -4.83 -7.15 -7.05
C GLU A 34 -3.67 -6.34 -6.45
N VAL A 35 -2.60 -6.21 -7.21
CA VAL A 35 -1.42 -5.41 -6.88
C VAL A 35 -1.25 -4.34 -7.94
N ILE A 36 -1.22 -3.10 -7.53
CA ILE A 36 -1.07 -1.95 -8.42
C ILE A 36 0.19 -1.20 -8.01
N CYS A 37 1.20 -1.25 -8.86
CA CYS A 37 2.46 -0.57 -8.65
C CYS A 37 2.51 0.72 -9.46
N ALA A 38 2.99 1.81 -8.86
CA ALA A 38 3.30 3.03 -9.57
C ALA A 38 4.75 3.42 -9.33
N ASP A 39 5.49 3.58 -10.42
CA ASP A 39 6.88 4.06 -10.42
C ASP A 39 6.94 5.55 -10.73
N ASP A 40 7.71 6.31 -9.95
CA ASP A 40 7.88 7.77 -10.09
C ASP A 40 8.96 8.16 -11.13
N GLY A 41 9.13 7.38 -12.18
CA GLY A 41 10.16 7.60 -13.19
C GLY A 41 11.55 7.28 -12.65
N SER A 42 11.72 6.04 -12.18
CA SER A 42 13.03 5.53 -11.73
C SER A 42 14.05 5.52 -12.84
N SER A 43 15.30 5.79 -12.48
CA SER A 43 16.46 5.76 -13.38
C SER A 43 17.34 4.51 -13.21
N ASP A 44 17.04 3.69 -12.21
CA ASP A 44 17.66 2.39 -11.95
C ASP A 44 16.83 1.23 -12.54
N ASP A 45 17.18 0.00 -12.21
CA ASP A 45 16.50 -1.21 -12.71
C ASP A 45 15.12 -1.47 -12.07
N THR A 46 14.55 -0.54 -11.30
CA THR A 46 13.25 -0.71 -10.62
C THR A 46 12.15 -1.10 -11.60
N VAL A 47 11.98 -0.34 -12.68
CA VAL A 47 10.93 -0.59 -13.68
C VAL A 47 11.13 -1.93 -14.38
N ALA A 48 12.37 -2.27 -14.76
CA ALA A 48 12.69 -3.53 -15.42
C ALA A 48 12.29 -4.73 -14.54
N LYS A 49 12.65 -4.69 -13.25
CA LYS A 49 12.27 -5.73 -12.29
C LYS A 49 10.75 -5.82 -12.08
N LEU A 50 10.07 -4.68 -11.95
CA LEU A 50 8.61 -4.66 -11.83
C LEU A 50 7.93 -5.34 -13.04
N ARG A 51 8.41 -5.08 -14.27
CA ARG A 51 7.86 -5.70 -15.49
C ARG A 51 7.96 -7.22 -15.48
N VAL A 52 9.04 -7.78 -14.94
CA VAL A 52 9.17 -9.24 -14.75
C VAL A 52 8.05 -9.79 -13.86
N TRP A 53 7.68 -9.07 -12.81
CA TRP A 53 6.56 -9.46 -11.93
C TRP A 53 5.21 -9.32 -12.60
N GLU A 54 4.97 -8.28 -13.40
CA GLU A 54 3.76 -8.10 -14.19
C GLU A 54 3.58 -9.22 -15.22
N GLU A 55 4.66 -9.58 -15.94
CA GLU A 55 4.65 -10.71 -16.90
C GLU A 55 4.36 -12.05 -16.23
N LYS A 56 4.91 -12.26 -15.03
CA LYS A 56 4.72 -13.50 -14.26
C LYS A 56 3.31 -13.62 -13.67
N TYR A 57 2.66 -12.50 -13.35
CA TYR A 57 1.33 -12.45 -12.70
C TYR A 57 0.40 -11.45 -13.39
N PRO A 58 0.10 -11.61 -14.70
CA PRO A 58 -0.60 -10.60 -15.51
C PRO A 58 -2.04 -10.32 -15.06
N ASP A 59 -2.67 -11.29 -14.40
CA ASP A 59 -4.04 -11.16 -13.89
C ASP A 59 -4.12 -10.45 -12.53
N ILE A 60 -2.98 -10.30 -11.83
CA ILE A 60 -2.93 -9.79 -10.46
C ILE A 60 -2.16 -8.47 -10.41
N VAL A 61 -1.02 -8.36 -11.12
CA VAL A 61 -0.10 -7.24 -11.05
C VAL A 61 -0.30 -6.29 -12.23
N ARG A 62 -0.40 -4.99 -11.95
CA ARG A 62 -0.42 -3.93 -12.96
C ARG A 62 0.56 -2.83 -12.59
N ILE A 63 1.28 -2.31 -13.56
CA ILE A 63 2.34 -1.31 -13.36
C ILE A 63 2.08 -0.05 -14.16
N PHE A 64 2.19 1.08 -13.50
CA PHE A 64 2.13 2.41 -14.09
C PHE A 64 3.46 3.12 -13.87
N VAL A 65 4.09 3.56 -14.93
CA VAL A 65 5.30 4.40 -14.88
C VAL A 65 4.89 5.84 -15.16
N MET A 66 5.34 6.75 -14.29
CA MET A 66 5.09 8.19 -14.44
C MET A 66 6.30 8.87 -15.03
N ASP A 67 6.08 9.70 -16.04
CA ASP A 67 7.16 10.46 -16.66
C ASP A 67 7.84 11.39 -15.65
N ARG A 68 9.17 11.41 -15.69
CA ARG A 68 10.00 12.30 -14.89
C ARG A 68 11.06 12.92 -15.79
N ASP A 69 11.16 14.25 -15.77
CA ASP A 69 12.25 14.93 -16.46
C ASP A 69 13.54 14.78 -15.63
N PRO A 70 14.57 14.09 -16.14
CA PRO A 70 15.82 13.87 -15.43
C PRO A 70 16.62 15.16 -15.19
N ASN A 71 16.32 16.23 -15.94
CA ASN A 71 17.02 17.50 -15.85
C ASN A 71 16.42 18.45 -14.81
N VAL A 72 15.24 18.12 -14.28
CA VAL A 72 14.56 18.93 -13.28
C VAL A 72 14.96 18.51 -11.86
N LYS A 73 15.55 19.43 -11.10
CA LYS A 73 15.70 19.26 -9.65
C LYS A 73 14.36 19.48 -8.96
N TYR A 74 13.78 18.40 -8.45
CA TYR A 74 12.54 18.49 -7.70
C TYR A 74 12.80 18.94 -6.27
N GLU A 75 12.38 20.17 -5.94
CA GLU A 75 12.37 20.68 -4.57
C GLU A 75 11.36 19.91 -3.70
N ALA A 76 11.43 20.10 -2.36
CA ALA A 76 10.59 19.37 -1.40
C ALA A 76 9.08 19.45 -1.74
N THR A 77 8.60 20.64 -2.11
CA THR A 77 7.19 20.85 -2.49
C THR A 77 6.80 20.09 -3.77
N ALA A 78 7.69 20.04 -4.76
CA ALA A 78 7.47 19.31 -6.00
C ALA A 78 7.48 17.80 -5.76
N ARG A 79 8.35 17.30 -4.87
CA ARG A 79 8.37 15.89 -4.45
C ARG A 79 7.05 15.48 -3.80
N ILE A 80 6.51 16.30 -2.89
CA ILE A 80 5.21 16.06 -2.26
C ILE A 80 4.09 16.02 -3.30
N ARG A 81 4.08 16.96 -4.27
CA ARG A 81 3.08 16.97 -5.34
C ARG A 81 3.15 15.71 -6.19
N ARG A 82 4.35 15.24 -6.55
CA ARG A 82 4.53 14.00 -7.31
C ARG A 82 4.04 12.79 -6.53
N MET A 83 4.44 12.65 -5.27
CA MET A 83 3.96 11.59 -4.39
C MET A 83 2.43 11.57 -4.29
N ASN A 84 1.79 12.74 -4.17
CA ASN A 84 0.33 12.84 -4.17
C ASN A 84 -0.28 12.46 -5.52
N ALA A 85 0.35 12.81 -6.63
CA ALA A 85 -0.10 12.43 -7.98
C ALA A 85 -0.05 10.91 -8.17
N ILE A 86 1.04 10.25 -7.73
CA ILE A 86 1.21 8.80 -7.76
C ILE A 86 0.15 8.12 -6.91
N ARG A 87 -0.01 8.54 -5.66
CA ARG A 87 -1.05 8.00 -4.78
C ARG A 87 -2.44 8.17 -5.39
N GLY A 88 -2.73 9.37 -5.92
CA GLY A 88 -3.99 9.64 -6.62
C GLY A 88 -4.20 8.76 -7.85
N ARG A 89 -3.14 8.42 -8.60
CA ARG A 89 -3.22 7.47 -9.70
C ARG A 89 -3.54 6.07 -9.20
N LEU A 90 -2.81 5.58 -8.21
CA LEU A 90 -3.02 4.27 -7.61
C LEU A 90 -4.45 4.09 -7.09
N PHE A 91 -4.97 5.09 -6.36
CA PHE A 91 -6.35 5.06 -5.86
C PHE A 91 -7.40 5.03 -6.97
N ARG A 92 -7.21 5.75 -8.07
CA ARG A 92 -8.15 5.74 -9.21
C ARG A 92 -8.18 4.41 -9.94
N GLU A 93 -7.07 3.68 -9.94
CA GLU A 93 -6.93 2.39 -10.61
C GLU A 93 -7.42 1.22 -9.74
N ALA A 94 -7.59 1.43 -8.44
CA ALA A 94 -8.03 0.41 -7.49
C ALA A 94 -9.46 -0.04 -7.78
N LYS A 95 -9.67 -1.36 -7.83
CA LYS A 95 -10.98 -2.00 -8.07
C LYS A 95 -11.50 -2.74 -6.85
N GLY A 96 -10.67 -2.91 -5.82
CA GLY A 96 -11.02 -3.60 -4.58
C GLY A 96 -11.95 -2.77 -3.70
N SER A 97 -12.76 -3.45 -2.91
CA SER A 97 -13.57 -2.82 -1.85
C SER A 97 -12.70 -2.22 -0.74
N TYR A 98 -11.53 -2.81 -0.54
CA TYR A 98 -10.52 -2.32 0.40
C TYR A 98 -9.23 -1.96 -0.33
N VAL A 99 -8.54 -0.96 0.19
CA VAL A 99 -7.23 -0.54 -0.31
C VAL A 99 -6.20 -0.69 0.80
N CYS A 100 -5.06 -1.30 0.47
CA CYS A 100 -3.90 -1.42 1.33
C CYS A 100 -2.72 -0.70 0.66
N TYR A 101 -2.11 0.26 1.35
CA TYR A 101 -0.94 0.97 0.83
C TYR A 101 0.35 0.37 1.41
N LEU A 102 1.39 0.28 0.57
CA LEU A 102 2.72 -0.17 0.95
C LEU A 102 3.77 0.69 0.23
N ASP A 103 4.84 1.06 0.90
CA ASP A 103 5.99 1.67 0.24
C ASP A 103 6.87 0.57 -0.39
N GLY A 104 7.52 0.86 -1.51
CA GLY A 104 8.21 -0.14 -2.34
C GLY A 104 9.50 -0.69 -1.73
N ASP A 105 9.95 -0.17 -0.58
CA ASP A 105 11.05 -0.65 0.24
C ASP A 105 10.58 -1.40 1.50
N ASP A 106 9.26 -1.53 1.68
CA ASP A 106 8.65 -2.29 2.75
C ASP A 106 8.21 -3.69 2.29
N PHE A 107 7.98 -4.60 3.24
CA PHE A 107 7.51 -5.95 2.96
C PHE A 107 6.62 -6.50 4.08
N TYR A 108 5.77 -7.47 3.73
CA TYR A 108 4.91 -8.13 4.70
C TYR A 108 5.62 -9.30 5.36
N THR A 109 5.48 -9.41 6.69
CA THR A 109 6.04 -10.53 7.48
C THR A 109 4.97 -11.58 7.82
N ASP A 110 3.69 -11.20 7.79
CA ASP A 110 2.56 -12.11 8.07
C ASP A 110 1.85 -12.48 6.76
N PRO A 111 1.87 -13.75 6.33
CA PRO A 111 1.21 -14.18 5.10
C PRO A 111 -0.34 -14.13 5.18
N TYR A 112 -0.91 -13.90 6.34
CA TYR A 112 -2.36 -13.77 6.54
C TYR A 112 -2.80 -12.34 6.85
N LYS A 113 -1.91 -11.35 6.67
CA LYS A 113 -2.20 -9.94 6.97
C LYS A 113 -3.48 -9.45 6.27
N LEU A 114 -3.59 -9.67 4.96
CA LEU A 114 -4.76 -9.22 4.19
C LEU A 114 -6.05 -9.90 4.65
N GLN A 115 -6.00 -11.22 4.89
CA GLN A 115 -7.15 -11.97 5.38
C GLN A 115 -7.64 -11.40 6.70
N LYS A 116 -6.74 -11.27 7.69
CA LYS A 116 -7.08 -10.75 9.03
C LYS A 116 -7.68 -9.35 9.00
N GLN A 117 -7.14 -8.46 8.17
CA GLN A 117 -7.65 -7.09 8.08
C GLN A 117 -9.00 -7.02 7.37
N ALA A 118 -9.20 -7.81 6.31
CA ALA A 118 -10.48 -7.89 5.62
C ALA A 118 -11.57 -8.47 6.53
N ASP A 119 -11.26 -9.53 7.29
CA ASP A 119 -12.20 -10.14 8.24
C ASP A 119 -12.68 -9.15 9.30
N ILE A 120 -11.77 -8.29 9.83
CA ILE A 120 -12.12 -7.24 10.80
C ILE A 120 -13.07 -6.19 10.18
N LEU A 121 -12.78 -5.76 8.96
CA LEU A 121 -13.59 -4.75 8.27
C LEU A 121 -14.95 -5.32 7.82
N ASP A 122 -14.98 -6.59 7.39
CA ASP A 122 -16.23 -7.28 7.03
C ASP A 122 -17.14 -7.53 8.23
N ALA A 123 -16.56 -7.79 9.41
CA ALA A 123 -17.32 -8.00 10.64
C ALA A 123 -17.96 -6.71 11.17
N ASP A 124 -17.52 -5.54 10.70
CA ASP A 124 -18.08 -4.23 11.08
C ASP A 124 -19.35 -3.90 10.26
N THR A 125 -20.42 -4.63 10.53
CA THR A 125 -21.72 -4.43 9.86
C THR A 125 -22.36 -3.08 10.15
N ALA A 126 -21.94 -2.41 11.23
CA ALA A 126 -22.40 -1.07 11.59
C ALA A 126 -21.61 0.06 10.92
N HIS A 127 -20.59 -0.30 10.11
CA HIS A 127 -19.71 0.65 9.40
C HIS A 127 -19.07 1.70 10.33
N GLN A 128 -18.66 1.29 11.51
CA GLN A 128 -18.03 2.14 12.52
C GLN A 128 -16.55 2.41 12.21
N TYR A 129 -15.90 1.47 11.50
CA TYR A 129 -14.49 1.54 11.17
C TYR A 129 -14.27 1.91 9.71
N VAL A 130 -13.42 2.90 9.49
CA VAL A 130 -12.98 3.31 8.14
C VAL A 130 -11.66 2.66 7.74
N ALA A 131 -10.91 2.13 8.70
CA ALA A 131 -9.62 1.49 8.47
C ALA A 131 -9.28 0.49 9.55
N CYS A 132 -8.44 -0.49 9.19
CA CYS A 132 -7.80 -1.42 10.10
C CYS A 132 -6.29 -1.29 9.96
N GLY A 133 -5.61 -0.94 11.07
CA GLY A 133 -4.16 -0.83 11.13
C GLY A 133 -3.49 -2.11 11.65
N HIS A 134 -2.17 -2.19 11.52
CA HIS A 134 -1.36 -3.24 12.14
C HIS A 134 -0.04 -2.66 12.66
N ASN A 135 0.62 -3.39 13.54
CA ASN A 135 1.95 -3.04 14.02
C ASN A 135 3.01 -3.37 12.95
N GLY A 136 4.07 -2.59 12.93
CA GLY A 136 5.24 -2.81 12.09
C GLY A 136 6.50 -3.03 12.91
N CYS A 137 7.57 -3.39 12.23
CA CYS A 137 8.91 -3.47 12.80
C CYS A 137 9.94 -2.87 11.82
N TYR A 138 11.01 -2.32 12.36
CA TYR A 138 12.20 -2.02 11.59
C TYR A 138 12.97 -3.30 11.29
N TYR A 139 13.50 -3.41 10.10
CA TYR A 139 14.35 -4.52 9.68
C TYR A 139 15.70 -3.98 9.16
N TRP A 140 16.79 -4.50 9.67
CA TRP A 140 18.14 -4.16 9.23
C TRP A 140 18.70 -5.28 8.35
N GLU A 141 18.76 -5.05 7.05
CA GLU A 141 19.27 -6.04 6.09
C GLU A 141 20.69 -6.50 6.40
N SER A 142 21.56 -5.57 6.83
CA SER A 142 22.97 -5.88 7.16
C SER A 142 23.15 -6.88 8.30
N THR A 143 22.15 -7.02 9.18
CA THR A 143 22.23 -7.87 10.37
C THR A 143 21.12 -8.90 10.48
N GLY A 144 20.08 -8.80 9.63
CA GLY A 144 18.85 -9.61 9.74
C GLY A 144 18.02 -9.34 11.00
N LYS A 145 18.38 -8.32 11.80
CA LYS A 145 17.69 -8.00 13.04
C LYS A 145 16.39 -7.24 12.78
N THR A 146 15.43 -7.47 13.66
CA THR A 146 14.16 -6.73 13.68
C THR A 146 13.98 -6.02 15.03
N LYS A 147 13.34 -4.85 15.01
CA LYS A 147 12.91 -4.14 16.21
C LYS A 147 11.46 -3.69 16.03
N PRO A 148 10.53 -4.05 16.91
CA PRO A 148 9.17 -3.53 16.86
C PRO A 148 9.16 -2.00 16.92
N ILE A 149 8.19 -1.38 16.27
CA ILE A 149 7.92 0.06 16.42
C ILE A 149 7.49 0.29 17.86
N GLU A 150 8.12 1.25 18.55
CA GLU A 150 8.05 1.40 20.03
C GLU A 150 6.67 1.77 20.58
N LYS A 151 5.74 2.20 19.74
CA LYS A 151 4.36 2.49 20.14
C LYS A 151 3.40 1.56 19.41
N PRO A 152 3.22 0.32 19.89
CA PRO A 152 2.27 -0.58 19.28
C PRO A 152 0.87 0.04 19.33
N ILE A 153 0.19 0.02 18.19
CA ILE A 153 -1.21 0.41 18.12
C ILE A 153 -2.00 -0.65 18.90
N ARG A 154 -2.67 -0.24 19.96
CA ARG A 154 -3.65 -1.09 20.65
C ARG A 154 -4.93 -1.09 19.83
N ALA A 155 -5.67 -2.20 19.85
CA ALA A 155 -7.01 -2.23 19.29
C ALA A 155 -7.86 -1.15 19.98
N CYS A 156 -8.21 -0.10 19.27
CA CYS A 156 -9.00 1.02 19.76
C CYS A 156 -9.77 1.65 18.60
N SER A 157 -10.91 2.22 18.91
CA SER A 157 -11.60 3.13 18.00
C SER A 157 -10.93 4.50 18.07
N LEU A 158 -10.57 5.04 16.93
CA LEU A 158 -9.98 6.37 16.81
C LEU A 158 -10.99 7.33 16.19
N THR A 159 -11.07 8.55 16.71
CA THR A 159 -11.74 9.63 16.03
C THR A 159 -10.99 10.01 14.75
N ALA A 160 -11.65 10.65 13.78
CA ALA A 160 -10.99 11.11 12.56
C ALA A 160 -9.75 11.98 12.84
N LYS A 161 -9.79 12.81 13.92
CA LYS A 161 -8.66 13.64 14.34
C LYS A 161 -7.48 12.82 14.84
N GLU A 162 -7.75 11.84 15.69
CA GLU A 162 -6.72 10.92 16.20
C GLU A 162 -6.15 10.06 15.08
N TYR A 163 -7.00 9.58 14.17
CA TYR A 163 -6.61 8.84 12.99
C TYR A 163 -5.62 9.65 12.13
N TRP A 164 -5.90 10.92 11.83
CA TRP A 164 -4.99 11.77 11.07
C TRP A 164 -3.63 11.98 11.74
N SER A 165 -3.57 11.94 13.07
CA SER A 165 -2.29 12.01 13.80
C SER A 165 -1.45 10.73 13.68
N PHE A 166 -2.06 9.58 13.36
CA PHE A 166 -1.40 8.30 13.08
C PHE A 166 -1.06 8.10 11.59
N PHE A 167 -1.55 8.95 10.69
CA PHE A 167 -1.44 8.79 9.24
C PHE A 167 -0.01 8.92 8.69
N LEU A 168 0.97 9.18 9.52
CA LEU A 168 2.38 9.26 9.14
C LEU A 168 3.06 7.89 9.03
N HIS A 169 2.32 6.77 9.17
CA HIS A 169 2.87 5.41 9.06
C HIS A 169 2.15 4.61 7.98
N PRO A 170 2.89 4.02 7.01
CA PRO A 170 2.36 3.47 5.74
C PRO A 170 1.71 2.07 5.84
N HIS A 171 1.23 1.62 6.98
CA HIS A 171 0.82 0.22 7.19
C HIS A 171 -0.67 0.01 7.43
N GLN A 172 -1.54 0.72 6.69
CA GLN A 172 -2.98 0.66 6.93
C GLN A 172 -3.76 0.12 5.72
N CYS A 173 -4.84 -0.60 5.99
CA CYS A 173 -5.83 -0.99 5.01
C CYS A 173 -7.07 -0.09 5.18
N PHE A 174 -7.56 0.49 4.11
CA PHE A 174 -8.67 1.45 4.11
C PHE A 174 -9.88 0.89 3.39
N ASN A 175 -11.06 1.25 3.89
CA ASN A 175 -12.29 1.10 3.15
C ASN A 175 -12.38 2.20 2.08
N VAL A 176 -12.54 1.81 0.81
CA VAL A 176 -12.75 2.75 -0.30
C VAL A 176 -14.24 2.92 -0.48
N PRO A 177 -14.79 4.12 -0.30
CA PRO A 177 -16.19 4.38 -0.67
C PRO A 177 -16.39 4.06 -2.15
N GLN A 178 -17.28 3.12 -2.46
CA GLN A 178 -17.66 2.83 -3.84
C GLN A 178 -18.27 4.09 -4.48
N PRO A 179 -18.04 4.34 -5.80
CA PRO A 179 -18.70 5.44 -6.51
C PRO A 179 -20.23 5.29 -6.39
N GLY A 180 -20.89 6.24 -5.76
CA GLY A 180 -22.33 6.22 -5.49
C GLY A 180 -22.69 6.19 -4.00
N PHE A 181 -21.72 6.02 -3.09
CA PHE A 181 -21.96 6.14 -1.66
C PHE A 181 -22.03 7.62 -1.25
N THR A 182 -23.25 8.18 -1.31
CA THR A 182 -23.56 9.48 -0.69
C THR A 182 -23.71 9.26 0.81
N GLY A 183 -22.59 9.28 1.52
CA GLY A 183 -22.58 9.21 2.98
C GLY A 183 -23.25 10.46 3.54
N HIS A 184 -24.51 10.36 3.95
CA HIS A 184 -25.08 11.30 4.89
C HIS A 184 -24.36 11.09 6.23
N ARG A 185 -23.58 12.07 6.64
CA ARG A 185 -23.17 12.21 8.02
C ARG A 185 -24.34 12.77 8.82
N PRO A 186 -24.65 12.23 9.99
CA PRO A 186 -25.47 12.95 10.96
C PRO A 186 -24.73 14.18 11.48
#